data_90503a706089f57a4ddc06deff0463f5
#
_entry.id   90503a706089f57a4ddc06deff0463f5
#
_cell.length_a   1.000
_cell.length_b   1.000
_cell.length_c   1.000
_cell.angle_alpha   90.00
_cell.angle_beta   90.00
_cell.angle_gamma   90.00
#
_symmetry.space_group_name_H-M   'P 1'
#
loop_
_entity.id
_entity.type
_entity.pdbx_description
1 polymer ?
#
loop_
_entity_poly.entity_id
_entity_poly.type
_entity_poly.pdbx_seq_one_letter_code
_entity_poly.pdbx_strand_id
1 'polypeptide(L)'
;MQNEDLDSKLNKRERYKARLRPYDYFNEFEDLDFENLGEGDRFFLQDFGIFTTDFLEDEFTMRIRIPAGRLSAEQFSYIADVVEEYDLTIIITARAGLQLHDLDESNVLEIWKKLNSHGLTTWQSFGDNIRNIVTNVYDGRGRYCEIETYPIIVQMQDYIVQNPRYVGMLPRRVSIGVSGNRASVTSFFANDLYFALAIKDGIYGFNVYMGGKNTEIAKDADIFLLKEEVFDFFKAFVETFYLHGSRFSRSKTRLFYMIENIGLDTLKQHIEKEYGKTFQSAGKIQLEKVAFSQHEKLKDGTYAYCYQTDFARLDAKEMKQISAFALENKVDIRLGIDQNIYLLGLPDTSTPFTSPALSATIITCAGNLCPYSFWSIKNETKYLPLDKISKHSITVGFSGCIKGCGRHRHTDIGLVGLKTNNFGDTDGGARVFVGAVHTDGLSISRMLFSMVPLVHLHKTIDLIIKLYELSGYKNFEEFSDAILNKFSEEFLALWVLANLQTNQAIKLEPTDSGFEYEKNLLKETFSEVDFIESIEEKFALSVSALSKKLWTVAGANPVYKPKLNRVNFR
;
A
#
# COMPACT_ATOMS: atom_id res chain seq x y z
N MET A 1 7.11 1.52 44.51
CA MET A 1 7.12 0.10 44.15
C MET A 1 6.15 -0.27 43.03
N GLN A 2 4.88 0.20 42.98
CA GLN A 2 3.96 -0.14 41.87
C GLN A 2 4.30 0.54 40.53
N ASN A 3 4.89 1.72 40.49
CA ASN A 3 5.23 2.44 39.26
C ASN A 3 6.49 1.90 38.58
N GLU A 4 7.50 1.46 39.33
CA GLU A 4 8.76 0.91 38.76
C GLU A 4 8.55 -0.44 38.05
N ASP A 5 7.60 -1.26 38.52
CA ASP A 5 7.28 -2.56 37.90
C ASP A 5 6.46 -2.39 36.62
N LEU A 6 5.69 -1.33 36.48
CA LEU A 6 4.94 -0.99 35.26
C LEU A 6 5.88 -0.45 34.16
N ASP A 7 6.80 0.43 34.51
CA ASP A 7 7.78 1.01 33.58
C ASP A 7 8.72 -0.05 32.98
N SER A 8 9.04 -1.09 33.75
CA SER A 8 9.87 -2.20 33.26
C SER A 8 9.22 -3.01 32.14
N LYS A 9 7.89 -3.03 32.07
CA LYS A 9 7.09 -3.76 31.06
C LYS A 9 6.85 -2.97 29.78
N LEU A 10 6.97 -1.64 29.84
CA LEU A 10 6.78 -0.77 28.68
C LEU A 10 7.89 -0.97 27.65
N ASN A 11 7.52 -0.92 26.35
CA ASN A 11 8.52 -0.92 25.30
C ASN A 11 9.36 0.38 25.33
N LYS A 12 10.54 0.34 24.72
CA LYS A 12 11.52 1.45 24.76
C LYS A 12 10.93 2.81 24.34
N ARG A 13 10.04 2.83 23.33
CA ARG A 13 9.42 4.07 22.85
C ARG A 13 8.42 4.65 23.85
N GLU A 14 7.64 3.82 24.53
CA GLU A 14 6.75 4.28 25.58
C GLU A 14 7.52 4.85 26.78
N ARG A 15 8.73 4.33 27.07
CA ARG A 15 9.60 4.91 28.09
C ARG A 15 10.12 6.30 27.72
N TYR A 16 10.39 6.58 26.43
CA TYR A 16 10.69 7.95 25.99
C TYR A 16 9.49 8.88 26.19
N LYS A 17 8.28 8.48 25.80
CA LYS A 17 7.04 9.25 25.97
C LYS A 17 6.70 9.53 27.46
N ALA A 18 7.06 8.62 28.37
CA ALA A 18 6.87 8.79 29.80
C ALA A 18 7.83 9.83 30.41
N ARG A 19 9.02 10.02 29.81
CA ARG A 19 10.01 11.01 30.28
C ARG A 19 9.72 12.41 29.75
N LEU A 20 9.35 12.51 28.48
CA LEU A 20 9.03 13.76 27.80
C LEU A 20 7.90 13.50 26.82
N ARG A 21 6.84 14.29 26.88
CA ARG A 21 5.77 14.19 25.89
C ARG A 21 6.29 14.62 24.51
N PRO A 22 6.02 13.86 23.45
CA PRO A 22 6.50 14.22 22.11
C PRO A 22 6.13 15.64 21.66
N TYR A 23 4.95 16.14 22.04
CA TYR A 23 4.56 17.52 21.75
C TYR A 23 5.49 18.56 22.41
N ASP A 24 5.90 18.32 23.65
CA ASP A 24 6.71 19.26 24.41
C ASP A 24 8.17 19.30 23.90
N TYR A 25 8.62 18.24 23.20
CA TYR A 25 9.92 18.21 22.52
C TYR A 25 10.07 19.28 21.42
N PHE A 26 8.96 19.83 20.94
CA PHE A 26 8.99 20.96 20.00
C PHE A 26 9.74 22.18 20.55
N ASN A 27 9.74 22.37 21.88
CA ASN A 27 10.46 23.48 22.51
C ASN A 27 11.99 23.34 22.40
N GLU A 28 12.49 22.12 22.18
CA GLU A 28 13.91 21.81 22.03
C GLU A 28 14.35 21.77 20.57
N PHE A 29 13.41 21.84 19.61
CA PHE A 29 13.61 21.54 18.21
C PHE A 29 14.58 22.51 17.50
N GLU A 30 14.57 23.80 17.87
CA GLU A 30 15.43 24.82 17.25
C GLU A 30 16.87 24.77 17.77
N ASP A 31 17.08 24.22 18.97
CA ASP A 31 18.38 24.11 19.63
C ASP A 31 19.04 22.75 19.44
N LEU A 32 18.43 21.87 18.59
CA LEU A 32 18.98 20.54 18.33
C LEU A 32 20.28 20.60 17.55
N ASP A 33 21.25 19.85 18.02
CA ASP A 33 22.45 19.51 17.28
C ASP A 33 22.16 18.31 16.34
N PHE A 34 21.86 18.61 15.08
CA PHE A 34 21.53 17.59 14.09
C PHE A 34 22.72 16.71 13.68
N GLU A 35 23.97 17.12 13.97
CA GLU A 35 25.16 16.30 13.76
C GLU A 35 25.29 15.21 14.84
N ASN A 36 24.78 15.46 16.06
CA ASN A 36 24.98 14.57 17.20
C ASN A 36 23.66 14.07 17.82
N LEU A 37 22.70 13.66 17.00
CA LEU A 37 21.40 13.18 17.46
C LEU A 37 21.50 11.89 18.27
N GLY A 38 20.93 11.90 19.47
CA GLY A 38 20.68 10.70 20.26
C GLY A 38 19.52 9.86 19.73
N GLU A 39 19.39 8.63 20.22
CA GLU A 39 18.26 7.76 19.86
C GLU A 39 16.91 8.34 20.27
N GLY A 40 16.85 9.08 21.38
CA GLY A 40 15.65 9.80 21.83
C GLY A 40 15.24 10.87 20.81
N ASP A 41 16.19 11.65 20.32
CA ASP A 41 15.96 12.71 19.35
C ASP A 41 15.42 12.14 18.04
N ARG A 42 16.09 11.11 17.50
CA ARG A 42 15.63 10.37 16.31
C ARG A 42 14.22 9.78 16.47
N PHE A 43 13.82 9.47 17.71
CA PHE A 43 12.45 9.04 17.99
C PHE A 43 11.46 10.19 17.91
N PHE A 44 11.74 11.33 18.59
CA PHE A 44 10.84 12.48 18.64
C PHE A 44 10.74 13.20 17.30
N LEU A 45 11.82 13.35 16.55
CA LEU A 45 11.84 13.96 15.20
C LEU A 45 10.80 13.35 14.26
N GLN A 46 10.46 12.05 14.44
CA GLN A 46 9.42 11.39 13.65
C GLN A 46 8.04 12.04 13.82
N ASP A 47 7.78 12.67 14.95
CA ASP A 47 6.50 13.32 15.22
C ASP A 47 6.37 14.67 14.49
N PHE A 48 7.50 15.23 14.07
CA PHE A 48 7.59 16.44 13.25
C PHE A 48 7.76 16.16 11.76
N GLY A 49 7.75 14.88 11.38
CA GLY A 49 7.86 14.44 9.98
C GLY A 49 9.28 14.25 9.47
N ILE A 50 10.26 14.21 10.36
CA ILE A 50 11.65 13.95 10.04
C ILE A 50 12.01 12.53 10.46
N PHE A 51 12.70 11.79 9.60
CA PHE A 51 13.14 10.42 9.87
C PHE A 51 14.60 10.26 9.50
N THR A 52 15.37 9.74 10.43
CA THR A 52 16.74 9.28 10.24
C THR A 52 16.97 7.98 11.00
N THR A 53 18.05 7.27 10.72
CA THR A 53 18.44 6.02 11.37
C THR A 53 19.94 5.96 11.59
N ASP A 54 20.38 5.13 12.53
CA ASP A 54 21.81 4.87 12.78
C ASP A 54 22.57 4.30 11.57
N PHE A 55 21.87 3.85 10.53
CA PHE A 55 22.46 3.33 9.28
C PHE A 55 22.63 4.41 8.20
N LEU A 56 22.05 5.59 8.41
CA LEU A 56 22.07 6.75 7.54
C LEU A 56 22.41 7.94 8.43
N GLU A 57 23.62 7.96 8.97
CA GLU A 57 24.00 8.91 10.02
C GLU A 57 23.84 10.36 9.56
N ASP A 58 24.07 10.63 8.27
CA ASP A 58 24.07 11.96 7.67
C ASP A 58 22.88 12.20 6.72
N GLU A 59 21.92 11.27 6.62
CA GLU A 59 20.76 11.40 5.72
C GLU A 59 19.45 11.49 6.48
N PHE A 60 18.64 12.48 6.10
CA PHE A 60 17.31 12.66 6.62
C PHE A 60 16.25 12.44 5.52
N THR A 61 15.09 12.00 5.96
CA THR A 61 13.89 11.90 5.14
C THR A 61 12.81 12.77 5.75
N MET A 62 12.18 13.64 4.97
CA MET A 62 11.06 14.45 5.42
C MET A 62 9.78 14.05 4.68
N ARG A 63 8.65 14.04 5.39
CA ARG A 63 7.36 13.69 4.78
C ARG A 63 6.34 14.79 4.98
N ILE A 64 5.74 15.25 3.89
CA ILE A 64 4.68 16.24 3.85
C ILE A 64 3.32 15.52 3.87
N ARG A 65 2.42 15.94 4.76
CA ARG A 65 1.03 15.49 4.77
C ARG A 65 0.24 16.26 3.72
N ILE A 66 -0.50 15.53 2.91
CA ILE A 66 -1.40 16.11 1.91
C ILE A 66 -2.78 15.48 2.16
N PRO A 67 -3.66 16.16 2.93
CA PRO A 67 -4.98 15.63 3.26
C PRO A 67 -5.76 15.22 2.02
N ALA A 68 -6.23 13.96 1.97
CA ALA A 68 -6.92 13.40 0.82
C ALA A 68 -6.14 13.47 -0.52
N GLY A 69 -4.83 13.73 -0.47
CA GLY A 69 -4.00 13.96 -1.66
C GLY A 69 -4.25 15.29 -2.36
N ARG A 70 -5.05 16.21 -1.79
CA ARG A 70 -5.37 17.51 -2.42
C ARG A 70 -4.40 18.59 -1.98
N LEU A 71 -3.82 19.31 -2.95
CA LEU A 71 -2.99 20.50 -2.72
C LEU A 71 -3.23 21.51 -3.84
N SER A 72 -2.94 22.80 -3.55
CA SER A 72 -3.06 23.84 -4.56
C SER A 72 -1.89 23.78 -5.54
N ALA A 73 -2.07 24.37 -6.71
CA ALA A 73 -1.00 24.46 -7.70
C ALA A 73 0.17 25.34 -7.19
N GLU A 74 -0.12 26.36 -6.38
CA GLU A 74 0.88 27.20 -5.72
C GLU A 74 1.69 26.39 -4.70
N GLN A 75 1.03 25.58 -3.87
CA GLN A 75 1.72 24.68 -2.92
C GLN A 75 2.60 23.67 -3.64
N PHE A 76 2.10 23.10 -4.75
CA PHE A 76 2.86 22.14 -5.54
C PHE A 76 4.07 22.77 -6.22
N SER A 77 3.92 24.00 -6.76
CA SER A 77 5.03 24.80 -7.29
C SER A 77 6.06 25.15 -6.23
N TYR A 78 5.60 25.57 -5.03
CA TYR A 78 6.51 25.91 -3.94
C TYR A 78 7.34 24.70 -3.47
N ILE A 79 6.73 23.51 -3.41
CA ILE A 79 7.48 22.28 -3.10
C ILE A 79 8.53 22.02 -4.18
N ALA A 80 8.20 22.26 -5.46
CA ALA A 80 9.15 22.11 -6.56
C ALA A 80 10.33 23.11 -6.45
N ASP A 81 10.07 24.34 -6.01
CA ASP A 81 11.13 25.32 -5.76
C ASP A 81 12.08 24.86 -4.65
N VAL A 82 11.55 24.31 -3.54
CA VAL A 82 12.35 23.73 -2.46
C VAL A 82 13.16 22.52 -2.94
N VAL A 83 12.56 21.65 -3.74
CA VAL A 83 13.25 20.47 -4.29
C VAL A 83 14.41 20.90 -5.21
N GLU A 84 14.22 21.92 -6.04
CA GLU A 84 15.25 22.43 -6.94
C GLU A 84 16.36 23.20 -6.18
N GLU A 85 15.98 24.02 -5.19
CA GLU A 85 16.91 24.84 -4.39
C GLU A 85 17.93 23.98 -3.63
N TYR A 86 17.49 22.82 -3.09
CA TYR A 86 18.31 21.94 -2.27
C TYR A 86 18.73 20.64 -2.97
N ASP A 87 18.46 20.49 -4.26
CA ASP A 87 18.76 19.28 -5.06
C ASP A 87 18.23 17.98 -4.43
N LEU A 88 16.96 18.00 -3.99
CA LEU A 88 16.35 16.90 -3.26
C LEU A 88 15.71 15.86 -4.19
N THR A 89 15.70 14.61 -3.76
CA THR A 89 14.85 13.58 -4.36
C THR A 89 13.46 13.60 -3.74
N ILE A 90 12.41 13.66 -4.56
CA ILE A 90 11.02 13.65 -4.12
C ILE A 90 10.25 12.46 -4.67
N ILE A 91 9.42 11.84 -3.83
CA ILE A 91 8.53 10.74 -4.22
C ILE A 91 7.11 10.94 -3.69
N ILE A 92 6.11 10.43 -4.43
CA ILE A 92 4.75 10.25 -3.93
C ILE A 92 4.69 8.96 -3.12
N THR A 93 4.11 9.02 -1.95
CA THR A 93 3.91 7.83 -1.10
C THR A 93 2.60 7.10 -1.46
N ALA A 94 2.52 5.79 -1.16
CA ALA A 94 1.27 5.03 -1.30
C ALA A 94 0.13 5.50 -0.34
N ARG A 95 0.28 6.66 0.29
CA ARG A 95 -0.74 7.37 1.07
C ARG A 95 -0.98 8.78 0.56
N ALA A 96 -0.77 9.00 -0.74
CA ALA A 96 -1.03 10.28 -1.38
C ALA A 96 -0.40 11.48 -0.63
N GLY A 97 0.79 11.31 -0.08
CA GLY A 97 1.61 12.36 0.51
C GLY A 97 2.95 12.42 -0.18
N LEU A 98 3.74 13.43 0.06
CA LEU A 98 5.07 13.61 -0.53
C LEU A 98 6.17 13.25 0.48
N GLN A 99 7.28 12.76 -0.02
CA GLN A 99 8.44 12.44 0.79
C GLN A 99 9.70 12.96 0.10
N LEU A 100 10.48 13.75 0.83
CA LEU A 100 11.75 14.31 0.44
C LEU A 100 12.88 13.46 1.01
N HIS A 101 13.91 13.24 0.23
CA HIS A 101 15.13 12.53 0.57
C HIS A 101 16.33 13.43 0.26
N ASP A 102 17.52 12.96 0.62
CA ASP A 102 18.78 13.65 0.41
C ASP A 102 18.89 14.97 1.20
N LEU A 103 18.18 15.05 2.35
CA LEU A 103 18.37 16.11 3.32
C LEU A 103 19.54 15.73 4.25
N ASP A 104 20.29 16.74 4.67
CA ASP A 104 21.39 16.61 5.61
C ASP A 104 21.17 17.46 6.87
N GLU A 105 22.10 17.39 7.82
CA GLU A 105 22.05 18.13 9.08
C GLU A 105 22.07 19.65 8.89
N SER A 106 22.67 20.16 7.81
CA SER A 106 22.79 21.59 7.53
C SER A 106 21.49 22.22 7.02
N ASN A 107 20.64 21.45 6.33
CA ASN A 107 19.46 21.97 5.63
C ASN A 107 18.11 21.48 6.19
N VAL A 108 18.08 20.37 6.94
CA VAL A 108 16.82 19.73 7.37
C VAL A 108 15.91 20.66 8.18
N LEU A 109 16.46 21.46 9.09
CA LEU A 109 15.67 22.37 9.91
C LEU A 109 15.13 23.57 9.09
N GLU A 110 15.93 24.11 8.19
CA GLU A 110 15.53 25.21 7.32
C GLU A 110 14.40 24.77 6.38
N ILE A 111 14.55 23.61 5.74
CA ILE A 111 13.52 23.05 4.85
C ILE A 111 12.23 22.77 5.63
N TRP A 112 12.34 22.24 6.86
CA TRP A 112 11.20 22.03 7.74
C TRP A 112 10.45 23.35 8.02
N LYS A 113 11.16 24.40 8.37
CA LYS A 113 10.59 25.75 8.59
C LYS A 113 9.94 26.30 7.33
N LYS A 114 10.63 26.23 6.19
CA LYS A 114 10.11 26.68 4.87
C LYS A 114 8.78 26.01 4.54
N LEU A 115 8.69 24.70 4.60
CA LEU A 115 7.47 23.95 4.27
C LEU A 115 6.31 24.29 5.22
N ASN A 116 6.55 24.27 6.54
CA ASN A 116 5.49 24.51 7.52
C ASN A 116 5.00 25.97 7.53
N SER A 117 5.80 26.95 7.12
CA SER A 117 5.38 28.36 7.01
C SER A 117 4.51 28.65 5.79
N HIS A 118 4.44 27.75 4.79
CA HIS A 118 3.66 27.92 3.56
C HIS A 118 2.35 27.14 3.54
N GLY A 119 1.75 26.89 4.71
CA GLY A 119 0.48 26.17 4.82
C GLY A 119 0.58 24.67 4.48
N LEU A 120 1.79 24.15 4.39
CA LEU A 120 2.08 22.71 4.33
C LEU A 120 2.35 22.21 5.75
N THR A 121 2.22 20.90 5.96
CA THR A 121 2.56 20.34 7.28
C THR A 121 3.31 19.03 7.15
N THR A 122 4.36 18.89 7.94
CA THR A 122 5.12 17.66 8.09
C THR A 122 4.76 16.92 9.38
N TRP A 123 4.06 17.60 10.29
CA TRP A 123 3.69 17.08 11.60
C TRP A 123 3.00 15.71 11.52
N GLN A 124 3.37 14.82 12.45
CA GLN A 124 2.76 13.50 12.66
C GLN A 124 2.75 12.59 11.42
N SER A 125 3.60 12.86 10.43
CA SER A 125 3.69 12.05 9.20
C SER A 125 4.50 10.76 9.39
N PHE A 126 5.31 10.67 10.47
CA PHE A 126 5.97 9.45 10.96
C PHE A 126 5.57 9.13 12.41
N GLY A 127 6.35 8.35 13.13
CA GLY A 127 6.15 8.04 14.56
C GLY A 127 4.85 7.26 14.86
N ASP A 128 4.38 7.41 16.08
CA ASP A 128 3.18 6.75 16.61
C ASP A 128 1.95 7.65 16.49
N ASN A 129 1.64 8.01 15.26
CA ASN A 129 0.63 8.98 14.88
C ASN A 129 -0.37 8.41 13.88
N ILE A 130 -1.49 9.10 13.72
CA ILE A 130 -2.37 8.91 12.57
C ILE A 130 -1.68 9.47 11.33
N ARG A 131 -1.54 8.65 10.32
CA ARG A 131 -0.90 9.01 9.04
C ARG A 131 -1.79 9.89 8.21
N ASN A 132 -1.27 10.36 7.05
CA ASN A 132 -2.11 11.02 6.06
C ASN A 132 -3.37 10.20 5.80
N ILE A 133 -4.54 10.83 5.92
CA ILE A 133 -5.85 10.20 5.69
C ILE A 133 -6.12 10.27 4.20
N VAL A 134 -6.43 9.11 3.61
CA VAL A 134 -6.54 8.97 2.17
C VAL A 134 -7.97 8.74 1.71
N THR A 135 -8.25 9.16 0.49
CA THR A 135 -9.52 8.92 -0.20
C THR A 135 -9.29 8.52 -1.65
N ASN A 136 -10.38 8.25 -2.37
CA ASN A 136 -10.35 8.09 -3.81
C ASN A 136 -9.98 9.42 -4.49
N VAL A 137 -9.13 9.36 -5.48
CA VAL A 137 -8.63 10.55 -6.19
C VAL A 137 -9.74 11.36 -6.87
N TYR A 138 -10.83 10.71 -7.24
CA TYR A 138 -12.01 11.35 -7.84
C TYR A 138 -13.06 11.83 -6.83
N ASP A 139 -12.72 11.86 -5.53
CA ASP A 139 -13.63 12.28 -4.46
C ASP A 139 -14.28 13.63 -4.74
N GLY A 140 -15.60 13.72 -4.59
CA GLY A 140 -16.43 14.89 -4.85
C GLY A 140 -16.74 15.15 -6.33
N ARG A 141 -15.93 14.70 -7.29
CA ARG A 141 -16.08 15.03 -8.72
C ARG A 141 -16.31 13.81 -9.63
N GLY A 142 -15.87 12.63 -9.23
CA GLY A 142 -16.02 11.41 -10.04
C GLY A 142 -17.48 10.99 -10.23
N ARG A 143 -17.81 10.41 -11.38
CA ARG A 143 -19.16 9.92 -11.69
C ARG A 143 -19.66 8.82 -10.75
N TYR A 144 -18.76 8.14 -10.07
CA TYR A 144 -19.08 7.10 -9.08
C TYR A 144 -19.02 7.59 -7.63
N CYS A 145 -18.83 8.90 -7.41
CA CYS A 145 -18.77 9.49 -6.09
C CYS A 145 -20.20 9.79 -5.59
N GLU A 146 -20.62 9.09 -4.53
CA GLU A 146 -21.91 9.28 -3.87
C GLU A 146 -21.79 10.23 -2.67
N ILE A 147 -20.68 10.16 -1.93
CA ILE A 147 -20.39 11.02 -0.79
C ILE A 147 -19.03 11.69 -0.98
N GLU A 148 -18.97 13.01 -0.95
CA GLU A 148 -17.71 13.72 -0.87
C GLU A 148 -17.13 13.58 0.53
N THR A 149 -15.89 13.10 0.63
CA THR A 149 -15.22 12.78 1.91
C THR A 149 -14.20 13.82 2.33
N TYR A 150 -13.77 14.71 1.45
CA TYR A 150 -12.75 15.72 1.75
C TYR A 150 -13.06 16.58 2.99
N PRO A 151 -14.29 17.13 3.16
CA PRO A 151 -14.60 17.93 4.35
C PRO A 151 -14.46 17.13 5.66
N ILE A 152 -14.82 15.84 5.64
CA ILE A 152 -14.66 14.95 6.82
C ILE A 152 -13.16 14.72 7.10
N ILE A 153 -12.36 14.50 6.07
CA ILE A 153 -10.92 14.29 6.20
C ILE A 153 -10.24 15.53 6.78
N VAL A 154 -10.64 16.71 6.34
CA VAL A 154 -10.11 17.99 6.91
C VAL A 154 -10.45 18.08 8.39
N GLN A 155 -11.71 17.86 8.79
CA GLN A 155 -12.10 17.86 10.22
C GLN A 155 -11.29 16.85 11.05
N MET A 156 -11.06 15.64 10.53
CA MET A 156 -10.21 14.65 11.19
C MET A 156 -8.77 15.13 11.34
N GLN A 157 -8.21 15.75 10.30
CA GLN A 157 -6.85 16.29 10.31
C GLN A 157 -6.71 17.43 11.33
N ASP A 158 -7.63 18.38 11.31
CA ASP A 158 -7.63 19.53 12.23
C ASP A 158 -7.74 19.09 13.70
N TYR A 159 -8.44 17.99 13.95
CA TYR A 159 -8.58 17.44 15.30
C TYR A 159 -7.29 16.83 15.84
N ILE A 160 -6.46 16.20 14.97
CA ILE A 160 -5.28 15.43 15.41
C ILE A 160 -3.95 16.15 15.22
N VAL A 161 -3.81 16.95 14.15
CA VAL A 161 -2.54 17.59 13.81
C VAL A 161 -2.22 18.67 14.85
N GLN A 162 -1.00 18.64 15.39
CA GLN A 162 -0.53 19.51 16.46
C GLN A 162 -1.37 19.48 17.76
N ASN A 163 -2.28 18.48 17.90
CA ASN A 163 -3.02 18.33 19.15
C ASN A 163 -2.10 17.73 20.24
N PRO A 164 -1.84 18.48 21.35
CA PRO A 164 -0.90 18.03 22.40
C PRO A 164 -1.24 16.68 23.02
N ARG A 165 -2.50 16.26 22.96
CA ARG A 165 -2.95 14.96 23.48
C ARG A 165 -2.47 13.79 22.61
N TYR A 166 -2.39 13.98 21.28
CA TYR A 166 -2.22 12.88 20.35
C TYR A 166 -0.88 12.85 19.63
N VAL A 167 -0.13 13.98 19.56
CA VAL A 167 1.20 14.01 18.93
C VAL A 167 2.12 12.96 19.55
N GLY A 168 2.49 11.94 18.78
CA GLY A 168 3.37 10.85 19.18
C GLY A 168 2.82 9.89 20.25
N MET A 169 1.62 10.15 20.79
CA MET A 169 1.11 9.50 22.00
C MET A 169 0.28 8.23 21.76
N LEU A 170 -0.02 7.89 20.52
CA LEU A 170 -0.70 6.62 20.23
C LEU A 170 0.21 5.41 20.51
N PRO A 171 -0.33 4.25 20.83
CA PRO A 171 0.48 3.02 21.00
C PRO A 171 1.28 2.64 19.75
N ARG A 172 0.74 2.98 18.58
CA ARG A 172 1.33 2.74 17.26
C ARG A 172 0.71 3.67 16.22
N ARG A 173 1.40 3.78 15.07
CA ARG A 173 0.83 4.45 13.89
C ARG A 173 -0.53 3.87 13.51
N VAL A 174 -1.43 4.72 13.04
CA VAL A 174 -2.72 4.35 12.46
C VAL A 174 -2.79 4.89 11.03
N SER A 175 -3.24 4.07 10.09
CA SER A 175 -3.56 4.46 8.73
C SER A 175 -5.07 4.44 8.53
N ILE A 176 -5.60 5.47 7.84
CA ILE A 176 -7.05 5.63 7.66
C ILE A 176 -7.35 5.89 6.20
N GLY A 177 -8.35 5.20 5.67
CA GLY A 177 -8.96 5.43 4.37
C GLY A 177 -10.44 5.78 4.52
N VAL A 178 -10.92 6.73 3.73
CA VAL A 178 -12.34 7.08 3.66
C VAL A 178 -12.70 7.15 2.18
N SER A 179 -13.64 6.35 1.71
CA SER A 179 -14.03 6.40 0.30
C SER A 179 -15.55 6.46 0.14
N GLY A 180 -16.02 7.57 -0.41
CA GLY A 180 -17.41 7.76 -0.82
C GLY A 180 -17.68 7.40 -2.29
N ASN A 181 -16.73 6.70 -2.94
CA ASN A 181 -16.84 6.25 -4.32
C ASN A 181 -17.19 4.76 -4.39
N ARG A 182 -18.09 4.40 -5.30
CA ARG A 182 -18.39 2.99 -5.61
C ARG A 182 -17.26 2.31 -6.37
N ALA A 183 -16.60 3.03 -7.26
CA ALA A 183 -15.57 2.47 -8.12
C ALA A 183 -14.16 2.73 -7.56
N SER A 184 -13.30 1.71 -7.62
CA SER A 184 -11.89 1.82 -7.23
C SER A 184 -11.01 0.93 -8.12
N VAL A 185 -9.82 1.41 -8.43
CA VAL A 185 -8.72 0.63 -9.04
C VAL A 185 -7.83 0.02 -7.97
N THR A 186 -7.69 0.71 -6.83
CA THR A 186 -6.79 0.32 -5.74
C THR A 186 -7.55 0.12 -4.44
N SER A 187 -7.08 -0.83 -3.63
CA SER A 187 -7.71 -1.20 -2.36
C SER A 187 -7.42 -0.24 -1.21
N PHE A 188 -8.42 0.00 -0.35
CA PHE A 188 -8.28 0.70 0.93
C PHE A 188 -8.25 -0.25 2.14
N PHE A 189 -8.47 -1.54 1.97
CA PHE A 189 -8.53 -2.53 3.06
C PHE A 189 -7.18 -2.79 3.76
N ALA A 190 -6.08 -2.22 3.25
CA ALA A 190 -4.78 -2.24 3.93
C ALA A 190 -4.65 -1.23 5.08
N ASN A 191 -5.67 -0.40 5.33
CA ASN A 191 -5.66 0.60 6.38
C ASN A 191 -6.08 0.00 7.73
N ASP A 192 -5.56 0.56 8.83
CA ASP A 192 -5.97 0.16 10.18
C ASP A 192 -7.45 0.47 10.43
N LEU A 193 -7.96 1.54 9.82
CA LEU A 193 -9.36 1.94 9.81
C LEU A 193 -9.77 2.32 8.38
N TYR A 194 -10.89 1.78 7.89
CA TYR A 194 -11.42 2.10 6.58
C TYR A 194 -12.94 2.34 6.66
N PHE A 195 -13.37 3.46 6.14
CA PHE A 195 -14.77 3.81 5.94
C PHE A 195 -15.11 3.56 4.47
N ALA A 196 -15.80 2.47 4.20
CA ALA A 196 -16.19 2.04 2.86
C ALA A 196 -17.62 2.47 2.54
N LEU A 197 -17.84 3.00 1.34
CA LEU A 197 -19.18 3.36 0.91
C LEU A 197 -20.15 2.17 1.02
N ALA A 198 -21.29 2.41 1.64
CA ALA A 198 -22.35 1.44 1.80
C ALA A 198 -23.73 2.10 1.68
N ILE A 199 -24.76 1.28 1.48
CA ILE A 199 -26.16 1.71 1.49
C ILE A 199 -26.93 0.92 2.53
N LYS A 200 -27.74 1.60 3.34
CA LYS A 200 -28.65 1.00 4.30
C LYS A 200 -29.99 1.74 4.26
N ASP A 201 -31.09 0.99 4.13
CA ASP A 201 -32.44 1.55 4.04
C ASP A 201 -32.60 2.65 2.97
N GLY A 202 -31.87 2.51 1.86
CA GLY A 202 -31.85 3.47 0.75
C GLY A 202 -30.99 4.71 0.96
N ILE A 203 -30.28 4.81 2.10
CA ILE A 203 -29.42 5.95 2.43
C ILE A 203 -27.97 5.54 2.28
N TYR A 204 -27.18 6.36 1.59
CA TYR A 204 -25.72 6.20 1.50
C TYR A 204 -25.05 6.62 2.81
N GLY A 205 -24.07 5.84 3.22
CA GLY A 205 -23.22 6.04 4.38
C GLY A 205 -21.97 5.19 4.26
N PHE A 206 -21.40 4.80 5.39
CA PHE A 206 -20.14 4.07 5.44
C PHE A 206 -20.25 2.85 6.35
N ASN A 207 -19.81 1.69 5.85
CA ASN A 207 -19.44 0.57 6.71
C ASN A 207 -18.02 0.80 7.24
N VAL A 208 -17.79 0.37 8.47
CA VAL A 208 -16.48 0.50 9.14
C VAL A 208 -15.73 -0.82 9.10
N TYR A 209 -14.50 -0.78 8.59
CA TYR A 209 -13.56 -1.90 8.58
C TYR A 209 -12.34 -1.57 9.44
N MET A 210 -11.87 -2.52 10.25
CA MET A 210 -10.78 -2.31 11.20
C MET A 210 -9.71 -3.39 11.15
N GLY A 211 -8.47 -3.03 11.50
CA GLY A 211 -7.36 -3.96 11.69
C GLY A 211 -6.54 -4.29 10.44
N GLY A 212 -6.78 -3.59 9.31
CA GLY A 212 -5.96 -3.77 8.12
C GLY A 212 -4.51 -3.36 8.33
N LYS A 213 -3.62 -4.00 7.58
CA LYS A 213 -2.21 -3.66 7.48
C LYS A 213 -1.65 -4.17 6.15
N ASN A 214 -0.40 -3.86 5.84
CA ASN A 214 0.21 -4.27 4.57
C ASN A 214 0.13 -5.78 4.27
N THR A 215 -0.12 -6.62 5.27
CA THR A 215 -0.20 -8.08 5.15
C THR A 215 -1.54 -8.67 5.55
N GLU A 216 -2.51 -7.83 5.91
CA GLU A 216 -3.84 -8.28 6.36
C GLU A 216 -4.93 -7.34 5.84
N ILE A 217 -6.10 -7.90 5.58
CA ILE A 217 -7.32 -7.16 5.23
C ILE A 217 -8.00 -6.65 6.50
N ALA A 218 -8.50 -5.42 6.45
CA ALA A 218 -9.38 -4.88 7.50
C ALA A 218 -10.67 -5.70 7.57
N LYS A 219 -11.09 -6.06 8.79
CA LYS A 219 -12.28 -6.86 9.07
C LYS A 219 -13.51 -5.95 9.19
N ASP A 220 -14.65 -6.43 8.72
CA ASP A 220 -15.93 -5.75 8.92
C ASP A 220 -16.25 -5.67 10.43
N ALA A 221 -16.49 -4.46 10.92
CA ALA A 221 -16.82 -4.21 12.33
C ALA A 221 -18.32 -4.29 12.60
N ASP A 222 -19.14 -4.61 11.61
CA ASP A 222 -20.59 -4.55 11.67
C ASP A 222 -21.10 -3.21 12.20
N ILE A 223 -20.61 -2.12 11.62
CA ILE A 223 -20.97 -0.74 11.94
C ILE A 223 -21.33 -0.01 10.66
N PHE A 224 -22.51 0.64 10.66
CA PHE A 224 -22.90 1.60 9.64
C PHE A 224 -22.95 3.01 10.26
N LEU A 225 -22.41 3.99 9.54
CA LEU A 225 -22.39 5.40 9.93
C LEU A 225 -22.94 6.27 8.79
N LEU A 226 -23.79 7.22 9.15
CA LEU A 226 -24.12 8.33 8.26
C LEU A 226 -22.89 9.24 8.10
N LYS A 227 -22.87 10.03 7.02
CA LYS A 227 -21.77 10.98 6.74
C LYS A 227 -21.44 11.85 7.96
N GLU A 228 -22.45 12.35 8.63
CA GLU A 228 -22.34 13.28 9.77
C GLU A 228 -21.82 12.60 11.04
N GLU A 229 -21.89 11.28 11.12
CA GLU A 229 -21.46 10.50 12.29
C GLU A 229 -19.97 10.10 12.23
N VAL A 230 -19.37 10.17 11.04
CA VAL A 230 -18.01 9.65 10.81
C VAL A 230 -16.96 10.39 11.66
N PHE A 231 -17.08 11.71 11.79
CA PHE A 231 -16.14 12.50 12.59
C PHE A 231 -16.25 12.20 14.10
N ASP A 232 -17.46 12.06 14.62
CA ASP A 232 -17.66 11.71 16.05
C ASP A 232 -17.18 10.27 16.33
N PHE A 233 -17.45 9.33 15.42
CA PHE A 233 -16.87 8.00 15.50
C PHE A 233 -15.34 8.05 15.51
N PHE A 234 -14.73 8.84 14.63
CA PHE A 234 -13.28 8.98 14.57
C PHE A 234 -12.69 9.46 15.90
N LYS A 235 -13.30 10.45 16.55
CA LYS A 235 -12.87 10.92 17.89
C LYS A 235 -12.93 9.78 18.91
N ALA A 236 -14.04 9.07 18.98
CA ALA A 236 -14.21 7.93 19.88
C ALA A 236 -13.21 6.81 19.62
N PHE A 237 -12.93 6.51 18.34
CA PHE A 237 -11.92 5.53 17.95
C PHE A 237 -10.51 5.94 18.39
N VAL A 238 -10.12 7.20 18.13
CA VAL A 238 -8.78 7.69 18.50
C VAL A 238 -8.58 7.61 20.00
N GLU A 239 -9.57 8.05 20.79
CA GLU A 239 -9.52 8.00 22.24
C GLU A 239 -9.47 6.55 22.76
N THR A 240 -10.29 5.66 22.20
CA THR A 240 -10.28 4.23 22.52
C THR A 240 -8.89 3.60 22.28
N PHE A 241 -8.29 3.86 21.11
CA PHE A 241 -6.97 3.32 20.81
C PHE A 241 -5.87 3.91 21.67
N TYR A 242 -5.96 5.21 22.01
CA TYR A 242 -5.06 5.88 22.92
C TYR A 242 -5.11 5.26 24.34
N LEU A 243 -6.31 5.01 24.87
CA LEU A 243 -6.51 4.49 26.23
C LEU A 243 -6.23 2.98 26.35
N HIS A 244 -6.68 2.19 25.38
CA HIS A 244 -6.71 0.72 25.50
C HIS A 244 -5.70 -0.01 24.62
N GLY A 245 -5.00 0.66 23.70
CA GLY A 245 -4.02 0.04 22.84
C GLY A 245 -2.79 -0.46 23.61
N SER A 246 -2.29 -1.64 23.28
CA SER A 246 -1.12 -2.24 23.95
C SER A 246 0.15 -1.41 23.80
N ARG A 247 0.92 -1.26 24.88
CA ARG A 247 2.18 -0.49 24.95
C ARG A 247 3.40 -1.33 25.34
N PHE A 248 3.25 -2.64 25.46
CA PHE A 248 4.31 -3.53 25.95
C PHE A 248 5.27 -3.98 24.86
N SER A 249 4.84 -4.82 23.94
CA SER A 249 5.70 -5.34 22.87
C SER A 249 5.57 -4.51 21.60
N ARG A 250 6.63 -3.83 21.19
CA ARG A 250 6.63 -2.93 20.01
C ARG A 250 6.13 -3.59 18.73
N SER A 251 6.36 -4.87 18.54
CA SER A 251 5.91 -5.64 17.38
C SER A 251 4.40 -5.92 17.39
N LYS A 252 3.75 -5.85 18.56
CA LYS A 252 2.34 -6.21 18.80
C LYS A 252 1.49 -5.04 19.32
N THR A 253 1.78 -3.80 18.92
CA THR A 253 1.07 -2.59 19.38
C THR A 253 0.13 -1.98 18.33
N ARG A 254 0.08 -2.51 17.09
CA ARG A 254 -0.88 -2.03 16.08
C ARG A 254 -2.31 -2.45 16.41
N LEU A 255 -3.28 -1.71 15.86
CA LEU A 255 -4.71 -2.00 16.00
C LEU A 255 -5.06 -3.46 15.67
N PHE A 256 -4.46 -4.03 14.62
CA PHE A 256 -4.61 -5.45 14.28
C PHE A 256 -4.37 -6.37 15.49
N TYR A 257 -3.29 -6.17 16.23
CA TYR A 257 -2.97 -7.00 17.39
C TYR A 257 -3.86 -6.71 18.61
N MET A 258 -4.39 -5.49 18.72
CA MET A 258 -5.42 -5.20 19.71
C MET A 258 -6.67 -6.03 19.43
N ILE A 259 -7.12 -6.06 18.17
CA ILE A 259 -8.26 -6.89 17.73
C ILE A 259 -7.99 -8.38 17.98
N GLU A 260 -6.79 -8.88 17.67
CA GLU A 260 -6.43 -10.29 17.92
C GLU A 260 -6.46 -10.64 19.42
N ASN A 261 -6.16 -9.67 20.29
CA ASN A 261 -6.12 -9.91 21.74
C ASN A 261 -7.48 -9.84 22.43
N ILE A 262 -8.30 -8.83 22.09
CA ILE A 262 -9.57 -8.57 22.80
C ILE A 262 -10.82 -8.90 21.98
N GLY A 263 -10.66 -9.19 20.70
CA GLY A 263 -11.76 -9.37 19.75
C GLY A 263 -12.32 -8.05 19.20
N LEU A 264 -12.95 -8.14 18.04
CA LEU A 264 -13.53 -6.99 17.35
C LEU A 264 -14.76 -6.44 18.10
N ASP A 265 -15.60 -7.33 18.64
CA ASP A 265 -16.79 -6.95 19.40
C ASP A 265 -16.45 -6.18 20.67
N THR A 266 -15.42 -6.61 21.40
CA THR A 266 -14.94 -5.88 22.58
C THR A 266 -14.39 -4.51 22.20
N LEU A 267 -13.64 -4.41 21.10
CA LEU A 267 -13.19 -3.13 20.58
C LEU A 267 -14.36 -2.22 20.22
N LYS A 268 -15.38 -2.75 19.54
CA LYS A 268 -16.63 -2.03 19.22
C LYS A 268 -17.30 -1.47 20.48
N GLN A 269 -17.44 -2.29 21.52
CA GLN A 269 -18.00 -1.86 22.83
C GLN A 269 -17.19 -0.74 23.47
N HIS A 270 -15.86 -0.80 23.42
CA HIS A 270 -15.03 0.30 23.90
C HIS A 270 -15.25 1.60 23.12
N ILE A 271 -15.37 1.50 21.79
CA ILE A 271 -15.67 2.67 20.94
C ILE A 271 -17.07 3.22 21.23
N GLU A 272 -18.09 2.35 21.39
CA GLU A 272 -19.46 2.75 21.75
C GLU A 272 -19.51 3.50 23.09
N LYS A 273 -18.70 3.08 24.06
CA LYS A 273 -18.59 3.76 25.35
C LYS A 273 -18.06 5.19 25.19
N GLU A 274 -17.01 5.38 24.40
CA GLU A 274 -16.45 6.72 24.11
C GLU A 274 -17.37 7.55 23.19
N TYR A 275 -18.10 6.89 22.30
CA TYR A 275 -19.05 7.51 21.39
C TYR A 275 -20.37 7.93 22.06
N GLY A 276 -20.75 7.25 23.14
CA GLY A 276 -21.93 7.53 23.93
C GLY A 276 -23.24 6.89 23.44
N LYS A 277 -23.21 6.10 22.37
CA LYS A 277 -24.36 5.33 21.86
C LYS A 277 -23.89 4.08 21.12
N THR A 278 -24.82 3.13 20.89
CA THR A 278 -24.58 1.93 20.09
C THR A 278 -24.64 2.25 18.60
N PHE A 279 -23.91 1.47 17.79
CA PHE A 279 -23.90 1.61 16.35
C PHE A 279 -25.00 0.76 15.68
N GLN A 280 -25.43 1.21 14.53
CA GLN A 280 -26.24 0.40 13.62
C GLN A 280 -25.35 -0.70 12.98
N SER A 281 -25.95 -1.87 12.71
CA SER A 281 -25.29 -2.93 11.94
C SER A 281 -24.94 -2.48 10.52
N ALA A 282 -23.93 -3.10 9.92
CA ALA A 282 -23.45 -2.78 8.58
C ALA A 282 -24.56 -2.76 7.52
N GLY A 283 -24.43 -1.87 6.56
CA GLY A 283 -25.23 -1.81 5.35
C GLY A 283 -24.62 -2.65 4.23
N LYS A 284 -25.25 -2.62 3.05
CA LYS A 284 -24.71 -3.28 1.86
C LYS A 284 -23.58 -2.46 1.28
N ILE A 285 -22.35 -3.02 1.26
CA ILE A 285 -21.17 -2.39 0.66
C ILE A 285 -21.41 -2.05 -0.82
N GLN A 286 -20.87 -0.92 -1.25
CA GLN A 286 -21.01 -0.39 -2.61
C GLN A 286 -19.61 -0.20 -3.21
N LEU A 287 -18.96 -1.31 -3.60
CA LEU A 287 -17.65 -1.31 -4.23
C LEU A 287 -17.70 -2.12 -5.52
N GLU A 288 -17.04 -1.60 -6.54
CA GLU A 288 -16.84 -2.29 -7.81
C GLU A 288 -15.44 -2.02 -8.36
N LYS A 289 -14.80 -3.04 -8.93
CA LYS A 289 -13.55 -2.86 -9.67
C LYS A 289 -13.83 -2.23 -11.02
N VAL A 290 -13.09 -1.18 -11.33
CA VAL A 290 -13.11 -0.52 -12.64
C VAL A 290 -11.74 -0.61 -13.29
N ALA A 291 -11.73 -0.60 -14.62
CA ALA A 291 -10.49 -0.48 -15.37
C ALA A 291 -9.89 0.92 -15.19
N PHE A 292 -8.57 0.98 -15.15
CA PHE A 292 -7.85 2.25 -15.18
C PHE A 292 -8.12 2.98 -16.51
N SER A 293 -8.31 4.29 -16.42
CA SER A 293 -8.41 5.17 -17.58
C SER A 293 -7.50 6.38 -17.36
N GLN A 294 -6.68 6.71 -18.35
CA GLN A 294 -5.83 7.91 -18.29
C GLN A 294 -6.64 9.20 -18.33
N HIS A 295 -7.79 9.17 -19.03
CA HIS A 295 -8.75 10.25 -19.05
C HIS A 295 -10.09 9.75 -18.50
N GLU A 296 -10.62 10.40 -17.48
CA GLU A 296 -11.89 10.04 -16.87
C GLU A 296 -12.88 11.20 -16.97
N LYS A 297 -14.08 10.94 -17.51
CA LYS A 297 -15.14 11.95 -17.54
C LYS A 297 -15.74 12.12 -16.15
N LEU A 298 -15.80 13.35 -15.67
CA LEU A 298 -16.33 13.71 -14.36
C LEU A 298 -17.85 13.96 -14.43
N LYS A 299 -18.52 13.99 -13.27
CA LYS A 299 -19.97 14.17 -13.18
C LYS A 299 -20.46 15.57 -13.61
N ASP A 300 -19.59 16.58 -13.55
CA ASP A 300 -19.84 17.94 -14.00
C ASP A 300 -19.61 18.15 -15.51
N GLY A 301 -19.27 17.08 -16.23
CA GLY A 301 -19.02 17.09 -17.68
C GLY A 301 -17.58 17.41 -18.07
N THR A 302 -16.75 17.85 -17.13
CA THR A 302 -15.30 18.05 -17.33
C THR A 302 -14.56 16.70 -17.30
N TYR A 303 -13.23 16.74 -17.45
CA TYR A 303 -12.40 15.56 -17.49
C TYR A 303 -11.32 15.60 -16.41
N ALA A 304 -10.89 14.44 -15.98
CA ALA A 304 -9.67 14.25 -15.23
C ALA A 304 -8.62 13.61 -16.14
N TYR A 305 -7.36 13.98 -15.93
CA TYR A 305 -6.20 13.39 -16.58
C TYR A 305 -5.26 12.81 -15.53
N CYS A 306 -4.80 11.58 -15.76
CA CYS A 306 -3.77 10.94 -14.94
C CYS A 306 -2.40 11.19 -15.55
N TYR A 307 -1.58 12.00 -14.88
CA TYR A 307 -0.15 12.14 -15.15
C TYR A 307 0.59 11.01 -14.43
N GLN A 308 1.11 10.06 -15.19
CA GLN A 308 1.90 8.97 -14.66
C GLN A 308 3.28 9.46 -14.24
N THR A 309 3.66 9.18 -12.99
CA THR A 309 5.00 9.43 -12.47
C THR A 309 5.99 8.33 -12.89
N ASP A 310 7.29 8.59 -12.80
CA ASP A 310 8.31 7.54 -12.95
C ASP A 310 8.38 6.68 -11.68
N PHE A 311 7.42 5.73 -11.55
CA PHE A 311 7.31 4.85 -10.39
C PHE A 311 7.37 5.59 -9.06
N ALA A 312 6.51 6.58 -8.89
CA ALA A 312 6.39 7.50 -7.77
C ALA A 312 7.48 8.59 -7.65
N ARG A 313 8.49 8.62 -8.51
CA ARG A 313 9.44 9.74 -8.54
C ARG A 313 8.84 10.93 -9.25
N LEU A 314 9.23 12.11 -8.79
CA LEU A 314 8.91 13.39 -9.40
C LEU A 314 10.20 14.15 -9.67
N ASP A 315 10.15 15.00 -10.69
CA ASP A 315 11.17 15.97 -11.04
C ASP A 315 10.66 17.38 -10.80
N ALA A 316 11.49 18.27 -10.27
CA ALA A 316 11.08 19.65 -9.96
C ALA A 316 10.57 20.40 -11.20
N LYS A 317 11.20 20.18 -12.35
CA LYS A 317 10.79 20.81 -13.62
C LYS A 317 9.42 20.30 -14.06
N GLU A 318 9.16 18.99 -13.96
CA GLU A 318 7.84 18.41 -14.24
C GLU A 318 6.78 18.98 -13.29
N MET A 319 7.08 19.08 -12.00
CA MET A 319 6.17 19.67 -11.00
C MET A 319 5.82 21.11 -11.35
N LYS A 320 6.79 21.92 -11.76
CA LYS A 320 6.57 23.31 -12.21
C LYS A 320 5.71 23.39 -13.47
N GLN A 321 5.93 22.50 -14.44
CA GLN A 321 5.10 22.42 -15.65
C GLN A 321 3.65 22.03 -15.32
N ILE A 322 3.45 21.06 -14.45
CA ILE A 322 2.13 20.63 -13.98
C ILE A 322 1.43 21.77 -13.23
N SER A 323 2.15 22.49 -12.34
CA SER A 323 1.61 23.62 -11.59
C SER A 323 1.20 24.77 -12.51
N ALA A 324 2.05 25.14 -13.46
CA ALA A 324 1.76 26.20 -14.43
C ALA A 324 0.51 25.86 -15.26
N PHE A 325 0.44 24.62 -15.75
CA PHE A 325 -0.73 24.14 -16.49
C PHE A 325 -2.00 24.14 -15.63
N ALA A 326 -1.89 23.72 -14.36
CA ALA A 326 -3.03 23.69 -13.45
C ALA A 326 -3.54 25.10 -13.12
N LEU A 327 -2.66 26.07 -12.93
CA LEU A 327 -3.01 27.48 -12.70
C LEU A 327 -3.70 28.08 -13.92
N GLU A 328 -3.13 27.89 -15.12
CA GLU A 328 -3.67 28.43 -16.37
C GLU A 328 -5.08 27.88 -16.65
N ASN A 329 -5.29 26.59 -16.45
CA ASN A 329 -6.55 25.91 -16.77
C ASN A 329 -7.51 25.82 -15.58
N LYS A 330 -7.13 26.32 -14.40
CA LYS A 330 -7.92 26.28 -13.14
C LYS A 330 -8.38 24.86 -12.79
N VAL A 331 -7.48 23.89 -12.88
CA VAL A 331 -7.73 22.49 -12.56
C VAL A 331 -7.14 22.11 -11.20
N ASP A 332 -7.79 21.16 -10.51
CA ASP A 332 -7.33 20.66 -9.22
C ASP A 332 -6.16 19.70 -9.43
N ILE A 333 -5.12 19.81 -8.61
CA ILE A 333 -4.04 18.81 -8.49
C ILE A 333 -4.38 17.86 -7.36
N ARG A 334 -4.34 16.55 -7.64
CA ARG A 334 -4.53 15.50 -6.64
C ARG A 334 -3.49 14.40 -6.76
N LEU A 335 -2.97 13.96 -5.64
CA LEU A 335 -2.08 12.82 -5.55
C LEU A 335 -2.90 11.55 -5.29
N GLY A 336 -2.68 10.52 -6.09
CA GLY A 336 -3.32 9.22 -5.94
C GLY A 336 -2.58 8.31 -4.93
N ILE A 337 -3.31 7.37 -4.33
CA ILE A 337 -2.70 6.28 -3.55
C ILE A 337 -1.99 5.25 -4.44
N ASP A 338 -2.18 5.33 -5.74
CA ASP A 338 -1.45 4.66 -6.80
C ASP A 338 -0.16 5.40 -7.20
N GLN A 339 0.15 6.52 -6.53
CA GLN A 339 1.37 7.31 -6.68
C GLN A 339 1.45 8.10 -7.99
N ASN A 340 0.32 8.40 -8.62
CA ASN A 340 0.23 9.28 -9.77
C ASN A 340 -0.35 10.64 -9.40
N ILE A 341 -0.25 11.60 -10.32
CA ILE A 341 -0.84 12.93 -10.19
C ILE A 341 -2.08 12.98 -11.08
N TYR A 342 -3.14 13.55 -10.56
CA TYR A 342 -4.39 13.72 -11.28
C TYR A 342 -4.75 15.19 -11.40
N LEU A 343 -5.10 15.61 -12.62
CA LEU A 343 -5.57 16.95 -12.94
C LEU A 343 -7.08 16.86 -13.20
N LEU A 344 -7.90 17.47 -12.35
CA LEU A 344 -9.36 17.38 -12.42
C LEU A 344 -9.99 18.72 -12.80
N GLY A 345 -10.89 18.68 -13.77
CA GLY A 345 -11.64 19.87 -14.21
C GLY A 345 -11.25 20.37 -15.59
N LEU A 346 -10.59 19.54 -16.39
CA LEU A 346 -10.24 19.88 -17.77
C LEU A 346 -11.52 20.01 -18.63
N PRO A 347 -11.60 20.99 -19.52
CA PRO A 347 -12.76 21.15 -20.40
C PRO A 347 -12.89 20.02 -21.41
N ASP A 348 -11.79 19.42 -21.81
CA ASP A 348 -11.71 18.28 -22.73
C ASP A 348 -10.50 17.39 -22.37
N THR A 349 -10.15 16.44 -23.23
CA THR A 349 -9.03 15.51 -23.02
C THR A 349 -7.68 16.03 -23.49
N SER A 350 -7.59 17.29 -23.95
CA SER A 350 -6.35 17.87 -24.46
C SER A 350 -5.43 18.25 -23.30
N THR A 351 -4.19 17.77 -23.34
CA THR A 351 -3.13 18.13 -22.40
C THR A 351 -1.79 18.25 -23.12
N PRO A 352 -0.84 19.03 -22.60
CA PRO A 352 0.52 19.06 -23.15
C PRO A 352 1.32 17.79 -22.81
N PHE A 353 0.77 16.93 -21.95
CA PHE A 353 1.40 15.70 -21.49
C PHE A 353 0.96 14.54 -22.37
N THR A 354 1.88 13.95 -23.13
CA THR A 354 1.56 12.97 -24.16
C THR A 354 1.98 11.54 -23.84
N SER A 355 2.69 11.33 -22.71
CA SER A 355 3.19 10.01 -22.34
C SER A 355 2.04 9.06 -21.95
N PRO A 356 1.99 7.85 -22.52
CA PRO A 356 0.98 6.87 -22.16
C PRO A 356 1.20 6.36 -20.72
N ALA A 357 0.12 6.18 -19.98
CA ALA A 357 0.16 5.79 -18.57
C ALA A 357 0.29 4.26 -18.39
N LEU A 358 1.36 3.65 -18.92
CA LEU A 358 1.55 2.20 -18.93
C LEU A 358 1.85 1.59 -17.55
N SER A 359 2.39 2.37 -16.61
CA SER A 359 2.71 1.92 -15.25
C SER A 359 1.81 2.52 -14.17
N ALA A 360 0.71 3.18 -14.54
CA ALA A 360 -0.16 3.89 -13.59
C ALA A 360 -0.80 2.98 -12.52
N THR A 361 -0.89 1.68 -12.76
CA THR A 361 -1.42 0.70 -11.80
C THR A 361 -0.32 0.01 -10.98
N ILE A 362 0.93 0.46 -11.07
CA ILE A 362 2.08 -0.11 -10.34
C ILE A 362 2.43 0.76 -9.14
N ILE A 363 2.31 0.19 -7.95
CA ILE A 363 2.66 0.83 -6.68
C ILE A 363 4.03 0.36 -6.23
N THR A 364 4.97 1.28 -5.97
CA THR A 364 6.32 0.95 -5.50
C THR A 364 6.62 1.55 -4.14
N CYS A 365 7.47 0.89 -3.34
CA CYS A 365 8.02 1.53 -2.15
C CYS A 365 9.15 2.51 -2.51
N ALA A 366 9.76 3.16 -1.50
CA ALA A 366 10.88 4.08 -1.72
C ALA A 366 12.10 3.41 -2.41
N GLY A 367 12.20 2.08 -2.39
CA GLY A 367 13.32 1.38 -2.99
C GLY A 367 14.62 1.66 -2.27
N ASN A 368 15.70 1.92 -3.00
CA ASN A 368 17.02 2.20 -2.46
C ASN A 368 17.11 3.49 -1.61
N LEU A 369 16.11 4.36 -1.67
CA LEU A 369 15.97 5.49 -0.75
C LEU A 369 15.55 5.05 0.68
N CYS A 370 15.41 3.76 0.92
CA CYS A 370 15.06 3.19 2.22
C CYS A 370 16.12 2.19 2.67
N PRO A 371 16.73 2.33 3.86
CA PRO A 371 17.80 1.46 4.34
C PRO A 371 17.40 -0.01 4.48
N TYR A 372 16.10 -0.30 4.49
CA TYR A 372 15.55 -1.65 4.59
C TYR A 372 15.27 -2.31 3.23
N SER A 373 15.45 -1.60 2.12
CA SER A 373 15.25 -2.16 0.79
C SER A 373 16.46 -2.97 0.34
N PHE A 374 16.21 -4.10 -0.32
CA PHE A 374 17.28 -4.92 -0.88
C PHE A 374 17.66 -4.53 -2.30
N TRP A 375 16.79 -3.74 -2.98
CA TRP A 375 16.97 -3.40 -4.39
C TRP A 375 16.52 -1.99 -4.72
N SER A 376 17.06 -1.46 -5.81
CA SER A 376 16.53 -0.28 -6.48
C SER A 376 15.27 -0.66 -7.28
N ILE A 377 14.21 -1.11 -6.58
CA ILE A 377 13.02 -1.68 -7.20
C ILE A 377 12.37 -0.77 -8.25
N LYS A 378 12.52 0.55 -8.11
CA LYS A 378 12.00 1.53 -9.08
C LYS A 378 12.69 1.41 -10.44
N ASN A 379 13.94 0.97 -10.47
CA ASN A 379 14.66 0.70 -11.72
C ASN A 379 14.29 -0.66 -12.29
N GLU A 380 13.93 -1.62 -11.43
CA GLU A 380 13.58 -2.98 -11.83
C GLU A 380 12.14 -3.10 -12.35
N THR A 381 11.23 -2.22 -11.93
CA THR A 381 9.83 -2.24 -12.39
C THR A 381 9.69 -2.02 -13.90
N LYS A 382 10.60 -1.29 -14.52
CA LYS A 382 10.62 -1.09 -15.99
C LYS A 382 10.77 -2.37 -16.80
N TYR A 383 11.26 -3.45 -16.19
CA TYR A 383 11.40 -4.76 -16.86
C TYR A 383 10.13 -5.61 -16.78
N LEU A 384 9.05 -5.12 -16.14
CA LEU A 384 7.76 -5.79 -16.16
C LEU A 384 7.08 -5.66 -17.53
N PRO A 385 6.13 -6.55 -17.89
CA PRO A 385 5.36 -6.47 -19.13
C PRO A 385 4.31 -5.35 -19.07
N LEU A 386 4.77 -4.08 -19.13
CA LEU A 386 3.96 -2.88 -18.87
C LEU A 386 2.74 -2.77 -19.78
N ASP A 387 2.89 -3.10 -21.07
CA ASP A 387 1.79 -3.04 -22.04
C ASP A 387 0.63 -3.96 -21.65
N LYS A 388 0.92 -5.19 -21.21
CA LYS A 388 -0.12 -6.13 -20.76
C LYS A 388 -0.71 -5.74 -19.42
N ILE A 389 0.11 -5.26 -18.47
CA ILE A 389 -0.33 -4.76 -17.18
C ILE A 389 -1.31 -3.62 -17.40
N SER A 390 -0.97 -2.63 -18.22
CA SER A 390 -1.82 -1.50 -18.56
C SER A 390 -3.08 -1.94 -19.30
N LYS A 391 -2.96 -2.75 -20.34
CA LYS A 391 -4.09 -3.25 -21.15
C LYS A 391 -5.19 -3.88 -20.30
N HIS A 392 -4.82 -4.61 -19.27
CA HIS A 392 -5.77 -5.33 -18.40
C HIS A 392 -6.03 -4.62 -17.08
N SER A 393 -5.48 -3.42 -16.88
CA SER A 393 -5.56 -2.67 -15.62
C SER A 393 -5.16 -3.51 -14.40
N ILE A 394 -4.16 -4.37 -14.56
CA ILE A 394 -3.63 -5.22 -13.50
C ILE A 394 -2.89 -4.34 -12.50
N THR A 395 -3.24 -4.44 -11.24
CA THR A 395 -2.52 -3.75 -10.18
C THR A 395 -1.28 -4.53 -9.77
N VAL A 396 -0.12 -3.86 -9.68
CA VAL A 396 1.13 -4.49 -9.24
C VAL A 396 1.66 -3.75 -8.01
N GLY A 397 1.97 -4.50 -6.96
CA GLY A 397 2.59 -3.95 -5.77
C GLY A 397 4.03 -4.42 -5.63
N PHE A 398 5.03 -3.53 -5.77
CA PHE A 398 6.44 -3.89 -5.67
C PHE A 398 7.10 -3.29 -4.43
N SER A 399 7.41 -4.15 -3.45
CA SER A 399 8.07 -3.78 -2.19
C SER A 399 9.53 -4.23 -2.17
N GLY A 400 10.44 -3.38 -1.70
CA GLY A 400 11.87 -3.71 -1.55
C GLY A 400 12.16 -4.64 -0.37
N CYS A 401 11.17 -4.88 0.51
CA CYS A 401 11.28 -5.81 1.65
C CYS A 401 9.89 -6.28 2.09
N ILE A 402 9.85 -7.24 3.02
CA ILE A 402 8.61 -7.85 3.55
C ILE A 402 7.71 -6.87 4.35
N LYS A 403 8.18 -5.65 4.67
CA LYS A 403 7.34 -4.64 5.35
C LYS A 403 6.13 -4.19 4.51
N GLY A 404 6.16 -4.42 3.18
CA GLY A 404 5.00 -4.29 2.30
C GLY A 404 4.61 -2.85 1.98
N CYS A 405 5.54 -1.92 1.97
CA CYS A 405 5.24 -0.51 1.68
C CYS A 405 4.71 -0.28 0.26
N GLY A 406 5.07 -1.14 -0.71
CA GLY A 406 4.51 -1.18 -2.06
C GLY A 406 3.23 -2.03 -2.19
N ARG A 407 2.56 -2.36 -1.08
CA ARG A 407 1.24 -3.04 -1.04
C ARG A 407 1.16 -4.40 -1.73
N HIS A 408 2.26 -5.14 -1.83
CA HIS A 408 2.35 -6.42 -2.56
C HIS A 408 1.34 -7.50 -2.15
N ARG A 409 0.65 -7.36 -1.00
CA ARG A 409 -0.41 -8.28 -0.58
C ARG A 409 -1.82 -7.80 -0.94
N HIS A 410 -1.97 -6.54 -1.38
CA HIS A 410 -3.23 -5.89 -1.68
C HIS A 410 -3.33 -5.44 -3.16
N THR A 411 -2.68 -6.18 -4.05
CA THR A 411 -2.67 -5.97 -5.50
C THR A 411 -2.83 -7.29 -6.22
N ASP A 412 -3.26 -7.27 -7.48
CA ASP A 412 -3.45 -8.45 -8.31
C ASP A 412 -2.17 -9.29 -8.38
N ILE A 413 -1.02 -8.62 -8.59
CA ILE A 413 0.32 -9.23 -8.56
C ILE A 413 1.17 -8.49 -7.54
N GLY A 414 1.74 -9.23 -6.60
CA GLY A 414 2.63 -8.71 -5.59
C GLY A 414 4.08 -9.15 -5.81
N LEU A 415 5.02 -8.22 -5.62
CA LEU A 415 6.44 -8.49 -5.73
C LEU A 415 7.19 -8.01 -4.49
N VAL A 416 8.12 -8.82 -4.00
CA VAL A 416 9.02 -8.43 -2.91
C VAL A 416 10.46 -8.70 -3.32
N GLY A 417 11.24 -7.63 -3.49
CA GLY A 417 12.65 -7.72 -3.83
C GLY A 417 13.47 -8.41 -2.74
N LEU A 418 14.48 -9.16 -3.15
CA LEU A 418 15.44 -9.79 -2.26
C LEU A 418 16.82 -9.92 -2.92
N LYS A 419 17.85 -9.86 -2.09
CA LYS A 419 19.23 -10.15 -2.51
C LYS A 419 19.58 -11.60 -2.25
N THR A 420 20.42 -12.16 -3.10
CA THR A 420 20.93 -13.51 -2.95
C THR A 420 22.24 -13.69 -3.71
N ASN A 421 23.19 -14.32 -3.09
CA ASN A 421 24.50 -14.64 -3.68
C ASN A 421 24.51 -15.96 -4.45
N ASN A 422 23.34 -16.56 -4.72
CA ASN A 422 23.25 -17.90 -5.31
C ASN A 422 22.77 -17.90 -6.75
N PHE A 423 22.83 -16.76 -7.43
CA PHE A 423 22.37 -16.60 -8.80
C PHE A 423 23.50 -16.29 -9.80
N GLY A 424 24.72 -16.72 -9.51
CA GLY A 424 25.87 -16.38 -10.34
C GLY A 424 26.09 -14.87 -10.31
N ASP A 425 26.18 -14.25 -11.50
CA ASP A 425 26.38 -12.80 -11.63
C ASP A 425 25.12 -11.96 -11.27
N THR A 426 24.02 -12.60 -10.93
CA THR A 426 22.74 -11.93 -10.63
C THR A 426 22.48 -11.96 -9.14
N ASP A 427 22.67 -10.83 -8.47
CA ASP A 427 22.48 -10.72 -7.01
C ASP A 427 21.02 -10.50 -6.59
N GLY A 428 20.04 -10.71 -7.47
CA GLY A 428 18.69 -10.34 -7.19
C GLY A 428 17.58 -11.23 -7.73
N GLY A 429 16.47 -11.16 -7.01
CA GLY A 429 15.23 -11.81 -7.36
C GLY A 429 14.04 -11.14 -6.70
N ALA A 430 12.86 -11.64 -6.98
CA ALA A 430 11.62 -11.23 -6.36
C ALA A 430 10.82 -12.44 -5.88
N ARG A 431 10.18 -12.30 -4.71
CA ARG A 431 9.04 -13.15 -4.37
C ARG A 431 7.85 -12.70 -5.20
N VAL A 432 7.06 -13.65 -5.66
CA VAL A 432 5.86 -13.38 -6.47
C VAL A 432 4.64 -13.82 -5.69
N PHE A 433 3.65 -12.94 -5.61
CA PHE A 433 2.37 -13.16 -4.94
C PHE A 433 1.23 -12.97 -5.93
N VAL A 434 0.17 -13.75 -5.82
CA VAL A 434 -1.05 -13.69 -6.64
C VAL A 434 -2.28 -14.06 -5.83
N GLY A 435 -3.47 -13.87 -6.37
CA GLY A 435 -4.71 -14.34 -5.76
C GLY A 435 -5.40 -13.32 -4.85
N ALA A 436 -5.00 -12.02 -4.90
CA ALA A 436 -5.77 -11.00 -4.19
C ALA A 436 -7.12 -10.78 -4.87
N VAL A 437 -8.16 -10.63 -4.04
CA VAL A 437 -9.46 -10.04 -4.38
C VAL A 437 -9.60 -8.84 -3.46
N HIS A 438 -8.96 -7.75 -3.88
CA HIS A 438 -8.64 -6.63 -3.00
C HIS A 438 -9.64 -5.49 -3.07
N THR A 439 -10.43 -5.40 -4.13
CA THR A 439 -11.46 -4.35 -4.29
C THR A 439 -12.54 -4.50 -3.23
N ASP A 440 -13.04 -5.71 -3.02
CA ASP A 440 -14.07 -6.03 -2.03
C ASP A 440 -13.48 -6.48 -0.68
N GLY A 441 -12.15 -6.54 -0.57
CA GLY A 441 -11.48 -6.96 0.64
C GLY A 441 -11.69 -8.45 0.98
N LEU A 442 -11.87 -9.32 0.00
CA LEU A 442 -12.15 -10.73 0.25
C LEU A 442 -10.89 -11.55 0.51
N SER A 443 -9.80 -11.27 -0.19
CA SER A 443 -8.53 -11.98 0.02
C SER A 443 -7.31 -11.10 -0.29
N ILE A 444 -6.22 -11.36 0.45
CA ILE A 444 -4.88 -10.86 0.10
C ILE A 444 -4.18 -11.85 -0.82
N SER A 445 -3.21 -11.36 -1.58
CA SER A 445 -2.39 -12.24 -2.42
C SER A 445 -1.58 -13.23 -1.57
N ARG A 446 -1.40 -14.44 -2.09
CA ARG A 446 -0.63 -15.54 -1.53
C ARG A 446 0.70 -15.69 -2.26
N MET A 447 1.73 -16.21 -1.59
CA MET A 447 3.05 -16.36 -2.19
C MET A 447 3.08 -17.54 -3.17
N LEU A 448 3.11 -17.23 -4.46
CA LEU A 448 3.23 -18.22 -5.53
C LEU A 448 4.67 -18.74 -5.65
N PHE A 449 5.65 -17.82 -5.72
CA PHE A 449 7.07 -18.17 -5.77
C PHE A 449 7.84 -17.47 -4.67
N SER A 450 8.62 -18.23 -3.94
CA SER A 450 9.51 -17.70 -2.89
C SER A 450 10.68 -16.92 -3.47
N MET A 451 11.06 -17.18 -4.72
CA MET A 451 12.08 -16.47 -5.45
C MET A 451 11.99 -16.74 -6.95
N VAL A 452 11.90 -15.67 -7.72
CA VAL A 452 12.11 -15.63 -9.16
C VAL A 452 13.30 -14.71 -9.43
N PRO A 453 14.33 -15.17 -10.15
CA PRO A 453 15.43 -14.31 -10.53
C PRO A 453 14.97 -13.13 -11.38
N LEU A 454 15.58 -11.95 -11.23
CA LEU A 454 15.19 -10.76 -11.99
C LEU A 454 15.22 -11.01 -13.51
N VAL A 455 16.20 -11.75 -14.00
CA VAL A 455 16.32 -12.10 -15.45
C VAL A 455 15.13 -12.94 -15.96
N HIS A 456 14.39 -13.59 -15.10
CA HIS A 456 13.21 -14.38 -15.44
C HIS A 456 11.89 -13.73 -15.01
N LEU A 457 11.95 -12.60 -14.31
CA LEU A 457 10.77 -11.97 -13.73
C LEU A 457 9.77 -11.55 -14.81
N HIS A 458 10.25 -10.89 -15.87
CA HIS A 458 9.40 -10.47 -17.00
C HIS A 458 8.64 -11.66 -17.58
N LYS A 459 9.35 -12.73 -17.94
CA LYS A 459 8.74 -13.93 -18.54
C LYS A 459 7.73 -14.59 -17.60
N THR A 460 8.02 -14.62 -16.30
CA THR A 460 7.12 -15.21 -15.30
C THR A 460 5.82 -14.41 -15.17
N ILE A 461 5.92 -13.08 -15.07
CA ILE A 461 4.74 -12.21 -14.98
C ILE A 461 3.94 -12.22 -16.28
N ASP A 462 4.62 -12.16 -17.43
CA ASP A 462 3.99 -12.28 -18.76
C ASP A 462 3.19 -13.58 -18.90
N LEU A 463 3.73 -14.70 -18.42
CA LEU A 463 3.04 -15.97 -18.44
C LEU A 463 1.80 -15.97 -17.51
N ILE A 464 1.91 -15.44 -16.30
CA ILE A 464 0.75 -15.37 -15.40
C ILE A 464 -0.37 -14.55 -16.04
N ILE A 465 -0.05 -13.43 -16.69
CA ILE A 465 -1.02 -12.61 -17.42
C ILE A 465 -1.59 -13.39 -18.63
N LYS A 466 -0.76 -14.12 -19.36
CA LYS A 466 -1.23 -14.97 -20.47
C LYS A 466 -2.23 -16.04 -19.99
N LEU A 467 -1.97 -16.67 -18.85
CA LEU A 467 -2.90 -17.66 -18.28
C LEU A 467 -4.23 -17.01 -17.87
N TYR A 468 -4.20 -15.79 -17.34
CA TYR A 468 -5.41 -14.99 -17.14
C TYR A 468 -6.12 -14.68 -18.47
N GLU A 469 -5.43 -14.19 -19.51
CA GLU A 469 -6.02 -13.90 -20.82
C GLU A 469 -6.72 -15.13 -21.41
N LEU A 470 -6.14 -16.32 -21.26
CA LEU A 470 -6.68 -17.58 -21.76
C LEU A 470 -7.88 -18.08 -20.94
N SER A 471 -8.04 -17.64 -19.71
CA SER A 471 -9.14 -18.06 -18.83
C SER A 471 -10.49 -17.45 -19.22
N GLY A 472 -10.47 -16.29 -19.90
CA GLY A 472 -11.68 -15.59 -20.35
C GLY A 472 -12.42 -14.79 -19.26
N TYR A 473 -11.90 -14.71 -18.03
CA TYR A 473 -12.50 -13.89 -16.98
C TYR A 473 -12.39 -12.40 -17.30
N LYS A 474 -13.37 -11.62 -16.83
CA LYS A 474 -13.50 -10.20 -17.14
C LYS A 474 -12.33 -9.34 -16.60
N ASN A 475 -11.85 -9.67 -15.43
CA ASN A 475 -10.73 -8.98 -14.78
C ASN A 475 -9.88 -9.98 -13.96
N PHE A 476 -8.71 -9.53 -13.51
CA PHE A 476 -7.76 -10.40 -12.82
C PHE A 476 -8.26 -10.85 -11.44
N GLU A 477 -9.11 -10.08 -10.75
CA GLU A 477 -9.68 -10.51 -9.47
C GLU A 477 -10.70 -11.64 -9.63
N GLU A 478 -11.52 -11.62 -10.69
CA GLU A 478 -12.40 -12.74 -11.01
C GLU A 478 -11.60 -14.02 -11.31
N PHE A 479 -10.51 -13.90 -12.06
CA PHE A 479 -9.58 -15.01 -12.28
C PHE A 479 -8.91 -15.46 -10.96
N SER A 480 -8.53 -14.53 -10.10
CA SER A 480 -7.98 -14.84 -8.79
C SER A 480 -8.95 -15.62 -7.92
N ASP A 481 -10.22 -15.19 -7.85
CA ASP A 481 -11.23 -15.87 -7.04
C ASP A 481 -11.62 -17.23 -7.61
N ALA A 482 -11.85 -17.29 -8.92
CA ALA A 482 -12.36 -18.50 -9.58
C ALA A 482 -11.28 -19.60 -9.77
N ILE A 483 -10.01 -19.22 -9.94
CA ILE A 483 -8.91 -20.16 -10.23
C ILE A 483 -7.84 -20.11 -9.15
N LEU A 484 -7.17 -18.94 -8.96
CA LEU A 484 -5.97 -18.90 -8.13
C LEU A 484 -6.25 -19.21 -6.65
N ASN A 485 -7.44 -18.88 -6.13
CA ASN A 485 -7.81 -19.14 -4.73
C ASN A 485 -8.42 -20.54 -4.49
N LYS A 486 -8.61 -21.34 -5.54
CA LYS A 486 -9.18 -22.69 -5.42
C LYS A 486 -8.12 -23.79 -5.26
N PHE A 487 -6.86 -23.47 -5.52
CA PHE A 487 -5.76 -24.42 -5.42
C PHE A 487 -4.71 -23.98 -4.38
N SER A 488 -3.91 -24.92 -3.92
CA SER A 488 -2.76 -24.63 -3.06
C SER A 488 -1.68 -23.84 -3.83
N GLU A 489 -0.86 -23.11 -3.10
CA GLU A 489 0.25 -22.35 -3.69
C GLU A 489 1.23 -23.28 -4.42
N GLU A 490 1.44 -24.46 -3.90
CA GLU A 490 2.30 -25.50 -4.48
C GLU A 490 1.78 -25.95 -5.85
N PHE A 491 0.50 -26.27 -5.94
CA PHE A 491 -0.12 -26.65 -7.21
C PHE A 491 -0.01 -25.52 -8.24
N LEU A 492 -0.34 -24.30 -7.86
CA LEU A 492 -0.26 -23.16 -8.76
C LEU A 492 1.17 -22.90 -9.25
N ALA A 493 2.16 -23.04 -8.37
CA ALA A 493 3.56 -22.93 -8.74
C ALA A 493 3.96 -23.99 -9.79
N LEU A 494 3.52 -25.23 -9.58
CA LEU A 494 3.73 -26.32 -10.52
C LEU A 494 3.05 -26.06 -11.87
N TRP A 495 1.81 -25.64 -11.85
CA TRP A 495 1.03 -25.31 -13.04
C TRP A 495 1.68 -24.19 -13.84
N VAL A 496 2.12 -23.09 -13.21
CA VAL A 496 2.82 -22.01 -13.91
C VAL A 496 4.15 -22.49 -14.47
N LEU A 497 4.94 -23.27 -13.73
CA LEU A 497 6.19 -23.83 -14.22
C LEU A 497 5.99 -24.79 -15.39
N ALA A 498 4.93 -25.61 -15.36
CA ALA A 498 4.57 -26.47 -16.48
C ALA A 498 4.30 -25.67 -17.75
N ASN A 499 3.58 -24.58 -17.63
CA ASN A 499 3.27 -23.70 -18.75
C ASN A 499 4.49 -22.93 -19.30
N LEU A 500 5.62 -22.88 -18.60
CA LEU A 500 6.87 -22.34 -19.14
C LEU A 500 7.51 -23.28 -20.19
N GLN A 501 7.19 -24.57 -20.16
CA GLN A 501 7.81 -25.62 -21.00
C GLN A 501 6.98 -25.98 -22.21
N THR A 502 5.69 -25.73 -22.18
CA THR A 502 4.77 -26.14 -23.24
C THR A 502 4.43 -25.00 -24.20
N ASN A 503 4.31 -25.30 -25.48
CA ASN A 503 3.80 -24.35 -26.46
C ASN A 503 2.26 -24.21 -26.42
N GLN A 504 1.59 -25.18 -25.81
CA GLN A 504 0.15 -25.17 -25.59
C GLN A 504 -0.13 -24.92 -24.10
N ALA A 505 -1.01 -23.96 -23.80
CA ALA A 505 -1.35 -23.66 -22.41
C ALA A 505 -2.18 -24.77 -21.76
N ILE A 506 -1.77 -25.19 -20.58
CA ILE A 506 -2.53 -26.12 -19.73
C ILE A 506 -3.57 -25.26 -18.98
N LYS A 507 -4.82 -25.42 -19.34
CA LYS A 507 -5.92 -24.67 -18.72
C LYS A 507 -6.42 -25.35 -17.45
N LEU A 508 -6.91 -24.54 -16.54
CA LEU A 508 -7.69 -24.97 -15.36
C LEU A 508 -9.08 -24.38 -15.53
N GLU A 509 -10.09 -25.25 -15.62
CA GLU A 509 -11.48 -24.83 -15.83
C GLU A 509 -12.36 -25.39 -14.72
N PRO A 510 -13.19 -24.57 -14.06
CA PRO A 510 -14.18 -25.04 -13.10
C PRO A 510 -15.25 -25.86 -13.81
N THR A 511 -15.65 -26.96 -13.21
CA THR A 511 -16.71 -27.86 -13.68
C THR A 511 -17.70 -28.14 -12.54
N ASP A 512 -18.85 -28.72 -12.85
CA ASP A 512 -19.85 -29.12 -11.85
C ASP A 512 -19.30 -30.16 -10.84
N SER A 513 -18.25 -30.92 -11.23
CA SER A 513 -17.59 -31.91 -10.39
C SER A 513 -16.26 -31.42 -9.77
N GLY A 514 -15.94 -30.14 -9.92
CA GLY A 514 -14.67 -29.57 -9.45
C GLY A 514 -13.91 -28.88 -10.58
N PHE A 515 -12.65 -29.29 -10.81
CA PHE A 515 -11.83 -28.72 -11.88
C PHE A 515 -11.40 -29.80 -12.87
N GLU A 516 -11.46 -29.46 -14.16
CA GLU A 516 -10.78 -30.20 -15.20
C GLU A 516 -9.46 -29.53 -15.60
N TYR A 517 -8.46 -30.35 -15.85
CA TYR A 517 -7.18 -29.91 -16.38
C TYR A 517 -6.73 -30.84 -17.49
N GLU A 518 -5.89 -30.35 -18.38
CA GLU A 518 -5.32 -31.13 -19.47
C GLU A 518 -4.30 -32.16 -18.92
N LYS A 519 -4.81 -33.23 -18.33
CA LYS A 519 -4.02 -34.27 -17.66
C LYS A 519 -2.93 -34.87 -18.54
N ASN A 520 -3.23 -35.07 -19.82
CA ASN A 520 -2.27 -35.67 -20.75
C ASN A 520 -1.08 -34.74 -21.00
N LEU A 521 -1.34 -33.44 -21.18
CA LEU A 521 -0.29 -32.46 -21.38
C LEU A 521 0.58 -32.28 -20.12
N LEU A 522 -0.05 -32.33 -18.93
CA LEU A 522 0.68 -32.37 -17.66
C LEU A 522 1.55 -33.63 -17.55
N LYS A 523 1.03 -34.80 -17.96
CA LYS A 523 1.78 -36.06 -17.98
C LYS A 523 2.99 -36.00 -18.90
N GLU A 524 2.84 -35.50 -20.13
CA GLU A 524 3.93 -35.37 -21.08
C GLU A 524 5.01 -34.42 -20.56
N THR A 525 4.60 -33.28 -19.99
CA THR A 525 5.53 -32.28 -19.44
C THR A 525 6.29 -32.77 -18.22
N PHE A 526 5.69 -33.64 -17.40
CA PHE A 526 6.24 -34.17 -16.15
C PHE A 526 6.29 -35.68 -16.11
N SER A 527 6.61 -36.33 -17.22
CA SER A 527 6.66 -37.79 -17.36
C SER A 527 7.51 -38.50 -16.32
N GLU A 528 8.53 -37.83 -15.77
CA GLU A 528 9.36 -38.35 -14.69
C GLU A 528 8.82 -38.08 -13.28
N VAL A 529 7.73 -37.35 -13.16
CA VAL A 529 7.07 -37.03 -11.91
C VAL A 529 5.75 -37.78 -11.92
N ASP A 530 5.60 -38.72 -11.00
CA ASP A 530 4.39 -39.53 -10.90
C ASP A 530 3.19 -38.71 -10.43
N PHE A 531 2.63 -37.94 -11.35
CA PHE A 531 1.63 -36.91 -11.08
C PHE A 531 0.19 -37.38 -11.08
N ILE A 532 -0.07 -38.60 -11.11
CA ILE A 532 -0.97 -38.98 -12.13
C ILE A 532 -2.42 -39.26 -11.78
N GLU A 533 -2.81 -39.43 -10.59
CA GLU A 533 -4.23 -39.75 -10.35
C GLU A 533 -4.99 -38.66 -9.61
N SER A 534 -4.31 -37.86 -8.87
CA SER A 534 -4.80 -36.57 -8.43
C SER A 534 -3.64 -35.66 -8.07
N ILE A 535 -3.47 -34.63 -8.82
CA ILE A 535 -2.45 -33.61 -8.55
C ILE A 535 -2.62 -33.08 -7.13
N GLU A 536 -3.85 -32.90 -6.66
CA GLU A 536 -4.18 -32.40 -5.33
C GLU A 536 -3.74 -33.36 -4.22
N GLU A 537 -3.94 -34.67 -4.34
CA GLU A 537 -3.50 -35.66 -3.33
C GLU A 537 -1.97 -35.74 -3.24
N LYS A 538 -1.28 -35.55 -4.33
CA LYS A 538 0.20 -35.62 -4.40
C LYS A 538 0.91 -34.37 -3.95
N PHE A 539 0.21 -33.28 -3.75
CA PHE A 539 0.78 -32.07 -3.14
C PHE A 539 1.15 -32.24 -1.66
N ALA A 540 0.64 -33.25 -1.00
CA ALA A 540 1.14 -33.68 0.31
C ALA A 540 2.57 -34.26 0.25
N LEU A 541 3.08 -34.61 -0.93
CA LEU A 541 4.48 -34.99 -1.11
C LEU A 541 5.39 -33.78 -0.90
N SER A 542 6.57 -34.00 -0.36
CA SER A 542 7.48 -32.91 -0.03
C SER A 542 7.67 -31.98 -1.23
N VAL A 543 7.08 -30.80 -1.12
CA VAL A 543 7.11 -29.72 -2.10
C VAL A 543 8.53 -29.43 -2.58
N SER A 544 9.52 -29.62 -1.70
CA SER A 544 10.93 -29.43 -2.02
C SER A 544 11.45 -30.39 -3.09
N ALA A 545 11.04 -31.65 -3.07
CA ALA A 545 11.47 -32.62 -4.06
C ALA A 545 10.80 -32.39 -5.43
N LEU A 546 9.50 -32.06 -5.42
CA LEU A 546 8.75 -31.71 -6.63
C LEU A 546 9.28 -30.44 -7.27
N SER A 547 9.45 -29.38 -6.52
CA SER A 547 9.99 -28.11 -7.01
C SER A 547 11.36 -28.28 -7.64
N LYS A 548 12.23 -29.11 -7.06
CA LYS A 548 13.55 -29.40 -7.62
C LYS A 548 13.46 -30.07 -8.99
N LYS A 549 12.59 -31.06 -9.14
CA LYS A 549 12.38 -31.79 -10.40
C LYS A 549 11.79 -30.88 -11.47
N LEU A 550 10.79 -30.10 -11.13
CA LEU A 550 10.12 -29.17 -12.03
C LEU A 550 11.04 -28.08 -12.56
N TRP A 551 11.85 -27.47 -11.72
CA TRP A 551 12.85 -26.50 -12.18
C TRP A 551 13.85 -27.12 -13.16
N THR A 552 14.15 -28.41 -13.01
CA THR A 552 15.00 -29.14 -13.96
C THR A 552 14.29 -29.30 -15.29
N VAL A 553 13.05 -29.75 -15.28
CA VAL A 553 12.23 -29.94 -16.48
C VAL A 553 11.95 -28.61 -17.17
N ALA A 554 11.69 -27.56 -16.41
CA ALA A 554 11.46 -26.20 -16.93
C ALA A 554 12.72 -25.51 -17.49
N GLY A 555 13.86 -26.19 -17.54
CA GLY A 555 15.10 -25.61 -18.06
C GLY A 555 15.61 -24.41 -17.25
N ALA A 556 15.14 -24.23 -16.02
CA ALA A 556 15.61 -23.18 -15.14
C ALA A 556 17.04 -23.46 -14.68
N ASN A 557 17.82 -22.41 -14.44
CA ASN A 557 19.20 -22.57 -14.02
C ASN A 557 19.30 -23.38 -12.72
N PRO A 558 20.09 -24.47 -12.70
CA PRO A 558 20.29 -25.33 -11.52
C PRO A 558 20.65 -24.60 -10.22
N VAL A 559 21.30 -23.46 -10.34
CA VAL A 559 21.70 -22.62 -9.19
C VAL A 559 20.50 -22.15 -8.35
N TYR A 560 19.34 -22.03 -8.94
CA TYR A 560 18.12 -21.59 -8.23
C TYR A 560 17.44 -22.68 -7.41
N LYS A 561 17.65 -23.95 -7.74
CA LYS A 561 17.00 -25.09 -7.09
C LYS A 561 17.08 -25.11 -5.55
N PRO A 562 18.27 -24.92 -4.95
CA PRO A 562 18.39 -25.00 -3.51
C PRO A 562 17.61 -23.92 -2.78
N LYS A 563 17.48 -22.75 -3.41
CA LYS A 563 16.76 -21.61 -2.82
C LYS A 563 15.26 -21.80 -2.87
N LEU A 564 14.74 -22.22 -4.00
CA LEU A 564 13.32 -22.51 -4.14
C LEU A 564 12.89 -23.54 -3.10
N ASN A 565 13.67 -24.60 -2.94
CA ASN A 565 13.39 -25.67 -2.00
C ASN A 565 13.48 -25.27 -0.52
N ARG A 566 14.28 -24.24 -0.19
CA ARG A 566 14.46 -23.80 1.21
C ARG A 566 13.45 -22.77 1.66
N VAL A 567 13.05 -21.91 0.75
CA VAL A 567 12.17 -20.79 1.11
C VAL A 567 10.73 -21.21 0.98
N ASN A 568 10.51 -22.43 0.49
CA ASN A 568 9.18 -23.00 0.37
C ASN A 568 8.06 -22.09 0.63
N PHE A 569 7.35 -21.82 -0.12
CA PHE A 569 5.95 -21.77 0.09
C PHE A 569 5.48 -21.83 1.59
N ARG A 570 6.24 -21.25 2.52
CA ARG A 570 5.88 -21.12 3.95
C ARG A 570 5.05 -19.87 4.21
#